data_93b4d25058bcce04f9ff600d16125393
#
_entry.id   93b4d25058bcce04f9ff600d16125393
#
_cell.length_a   1.000
_cell.length_b   1.000
_cell.length_c   1.000
_cell.angle_alpha   90.00
_cell.angle_beta   90.00
_cell.angle_gamma   90.00
#
_symmetry.space_group_name_H-M   'P 1'
#
loop_
_entity.id
_entity.type
_entity.pdbx_description
1 polymer ?
#
loop_
_entity_poly.entity_id
_entity_poly.type
_entity_poly.pdbx_seq_one_letter_code
_entity_poly.pdbx_strand_id
1 'polypeptide(L)'
;MWYCYILRNKLPQFKNNTYNGSTNNPMRRLRQHNEEIKGGARATHGKGGAWEICTMLSGFPNHINALSCEWRMKCPSGKPGKREGKYQGVRGRVSSLNGILPLERWTGKCIVDNMDFNLKLHILSDVVQYLDLTCVPEHITIEIVDVIDSSCVELDKEMYSFEE
;
A
#
# COMPACT_ATOMS: atom_id res chain seq x y z
N MET A 1 5.80 -7.43 11.67
CA MET A 1 5.19 -6.20 11.14
C MET A 1 4.41 -6.50 9.87
N TRP A 2 3.30 -5.81 9.66
CA TRP A 2 2.47 -5.94 8.47
C TRP A 2 2.51 -4.67 7.63
N TYR A 3 2.31 -4.83 6.32
CA TYR A 3 2.39 -3.78 5.31
C TYR A 3 1.20 -3.86 4.38
N CYS A 4 0.71 -2.69 3.94
CA CYS A 4 -0.20 -2.59 2.79
C CYS A 4 0.51 -1.84 1.68
N TYR A 5 0.38 -2.30 0.45
CA TYR A 5 1.12 -1.75 -0.68
C TYR A 5 0.27 -1.63 -1.94
N ILE A 6 0.69 -0.74 -2.82
CA ILE A 6 0.19 -0.62 -4.18
C ILE A 6 1.34 -0.91 -5.13
N LEU A 7 1.10 -1.82 -6.07
CA LEU A 7 2.02 -2.10 -7.18
C LEU A 7 1.60 -1.33 -8.43
N ARG A 8 2.58 -0.88 -9.20
CA ARG A 8 2.43 -0.45 -10.59
C ARG A 8 3.34 -1.28 -11.49
N ASN A 9 3.03 -1.33 -12.78
CA ASN A 9 3.87 -2.03 -13.74
C ASN A 9 4.74 -1.04 -14.51
N LYS A 10 6.02 -1.34 -14.64
CA LYS A 10 7.01 -0.49 -15.34
C LYS A 10 6.90 -0.57 -16.86
N LEU A 11 6.27 -1.62 -17.39
CA LEU A 11 6.14 -1.78 -18.85
C LEU A 11 5.05 -0.88 -19.41
N PRO A 12 5.28 -0.18 -20.54
CA PRO A 12 4.30 0.73 -21.14
C PRO A 12 2.95 0.07 -21.45
N GLN A 13 2.95 -1.18 -21.92
CA GLN A 13 1.73 -1.92 -22.25
C GLN A 13 0.87 -2.25 -21.03
N PHE A 14 1.44 -2.23 -19.82
CA PHE A 14 0.76 -2.51 -18.55
C PHE A 14 0.72 -1.31 -17.60
N LYS A 15 1.02 -0.11 -18.09
CA LYS A 15 1.14 1.11 -17.26
C LYS A 15 -0.10 1.45 -16.44
N ASN A 16 -1.28 1.00 -16.86
CA ASN A 16 -2.53 1.23 -16.16
C ASN A 16 -2.92 0.08 -15.21
N ASN A 17 -2.14 -1.00 -15.20
CA ASN A 17 -2.36 -2.11 -14.28
C ASN A 17 -1.78 -1.77 -12.91
N THR A 18 -2.57 -2.03 -11.89
CA THR A 18 -2.21 -1.86 -10.49
C THR A 18 -2.66 -3.06 -9.68
N TYR A 19 -2.04 -3.25 -8.52
CA TYR A 19 -2.43 -4.29 -7.58
C TYR A 19 -2.28 -3.76 -6.15
N ASN A 20 -3.24 -4.07 -5.29
CA ASN A 20 -3.17 -3.76 -3.87
C ASN A 20 -3.08 -5.05 -3.08
N GLY A 21 -2.21 -5.09 -2.09
CA GLY A 21 -2.06 -6.24 -1.23
C GLY A 21 -1.60 -5.88 0.18
N SER A 22 -1.58 -6.89 1.04
CA SER A 22 -0.95 -6.83 2.35
C SER A 22 0.01 -8.00 2.52
N THR A 23 1.03 -7.83 3.33
CA THR A 23 2.04 -8.85 3.56
C THR A 23 2.85 -8.53 4.81
N ASN A 24 3.46 -9.54 5.41
CA ASN A 24 4.48 -9.36 6.44
C ASN A 24 5.91 -9.38 5.85
N ASN A 25 6.07 -9.60 4.56
CA ASN A 25 7.36 -9.61 3.88
C ASN A 25 7.24 -9.00 2.47
N PRO A 26 7.36 -7.66 2.34
CA PRO A 26 7.13 -6.97 1.07
C PRO A 26 8.08 -7.41 -0.04
N MET A 27 9.35 -7.63 0.26
CA MET A 27 10.35 -7.97 -0.76
C MET A 27 10.11 -9.37 -1.33
N ARG A 28 9.81 -10.34 -0.48
CA ARG A 28 9.43 -11.69 -0.93
C ARG A 28 8.15 -11.64 -1.75
N ARG A 29 7.15 -10.88 -1.30
CA ARG A 29 5.87 -10.77 -2.00
C ARG A 29 6.03 -10.14 -3.39
N LEU A 30 6.88 -9.13 -3.52
CA LEU A 30 7.20 -8.52 -4.81
C LEU A 30 7.84 -9.53 -5.77
N ARG A 31 8.77 -10.35 -5.29
CA ARG A 31 9.37 -11.42 -6.10
C ARG A 31 8.34 -12.45 -6.56
N GLN A 32 7.36 -12.77 -5.71
CA GLN A 32 6.24 -13.63 -6.09
C GLN A 32 5.38 -13.00 -7.21
N HIS A 33 5.06 -11.71 -7.10
CA HIS A 33 4.31 -10.99 -8.14
C HIS A 33 5.08 -10.93 -9.46
N ASN A 34 6.40 -10.79 -9.40
CA ASN A 34 7.29 -10.76 -10.56
C ASN A 34 7.67 -12.16 -11.08
N GLU A 35 7.07 -13.21 -10.52
CA GLU A 35 7.26 -14.59 -10.96
C GLU A 35 8.71 -15.09 -10.85
N GLU A 36 9.52 -14.43 -10.02
CA GLU A 36 10.87 -14.89 -9.68
C GLU A 36 10.84 -16.12 -8.76
N ILE A 37 9.80 -16.21 -7.93
CA ILE A 37 9.48 -17.35 -7.06
C ILE A 37 7.99 -17.65 -7.13
N LYS A 38 7.58 -18.86 -6.75
CA LYS A 38 6.17 -19.29 -6.76
C LYS A 38 5.32 -18.54 -5.73
N GLY A 39 4.03 -18.40 -6.01
CA GLY A 39 3.04 -17.90 -5.07
C GLY A 39 2.50 -16.50 -5.38
N GLY A 40 2.73 -15.98 -6.57
CA GLY A 40 2.15 -14.71 -7.02
C GLY A 40 0.64 -14.75 -7.17
N ALA A 41 0.01 -13.59 -7.13
CA ALA A 41 -1.42 -13.46 -7.37
C ALA A 41 -1.76 -13.68 -8.85
N ARG A 42 -2.94 -14.23 -9.11
CA ARG A 42 -3.42 -14.45 -10.49
C ARG A 42 -3.44 -13.12 -11.28
N ALA A 43 -3.84 -12.02 -10.65
CA ALA A 43 -3.94 -10.72 -11.27
C ALA A 43 -2.60 -10.12 -11.71
N THR A 44 -1.48 -10.57 -11.13
CA THR A 44 -0.13 -10.08 -11.45
C THR A 44 0.63 -11.01 -12.41
N HIS A 45 0.08 -12.19 -12.67
CA HIS A 45 0.67 -13.18 -13.57
C HIS A 45 0.68 -12.71 -15.03
N GLY A 46 1.75 -13.03 -15.75
CA GLY A 46 1.86 -12.73 -17.18
C GLY A 46 1.99 -11.24 -17.50
N LYS A 47 2.48 -10.43 -16.59
CA LYS A 47 2.66 -8.97 -16.73
C LYS A 47 4.14 -8.57 -16.88
N GLY A 48 4.96 -9.47 -17.40
CA GLY A 48 6.35 -9.21 -17.75
C GLY A 48 7.32 -9.20 -16.59
N GLY A 49 6.92 -9.57 -15.38
CA GLY A 49 7.80 -9.54 -14.22
C GLY A 49 8.34 -8.14 -13.86
N ALA A 50 7.58 -7.09 -14.18
CA ALA A 50 8.01 -5.69 -14.10
C ALA A 50 7.19 -4.88 -13.07
N TRP A 51 6.66 -5.53 -12.05
CA TRP A 51 5.97 -4.86 -10.95
C TRP A 51 6.97 -4.18 -10.02
N GLU A 52 6.61 -2.99 -9.57
CA GLU A 52 7.29 -2.28 -8.50
C GLU A 52 6.28 -1.74 -7.47
N ILE A 53 6.73 -1.59 -6.22
CA ILE A 53 5.92 -0.97 -5.17
C ILE A 53 5.98 0.55 -5.39
N CYS A 54 4.82 1.19 -5.56
CA CYS A 54 4.76 2.65 -5.69
C CYS A 54 4.30 3.35 -4.42
N THR A 55 3.56 2.67 -3.54
CA THR A 55 3.27 3.11 -2.17
C THR A 55 3.30 1.93 -1.22
N MET A 56 3.73 2.16 0.02
CA MET A 56 3.75 1.14 1.06
C MET A 56 3.49 1.78 2.43
N LEU A 57 2.42 1.32 3.09
CA LEU A 57 2.12 1.66 4.48
C LEU A 57 2.71 0.59 5.40
N SER A 58 3.45 1.00 6.42
CA SER A 58 4.02 0.13 7.46
C SER A 58 3.58 0.55 8.85
N GLY A 59 3.70 -0.36 9.84
CA GLY A 59 3.43 -0.06 11.23
C GLY A 59 2.06 -0.50 11.74
N PHE A 60 1.35 -1.37 11.03
CA PHE A 60 0.05 -1.89 11.49
C PHE A 60 0.22 -2.70 12.79
N PRO A 61 -0.67 -2.48 13.78
CA PRO A 61 -0.56 -3.13 15.08
C PRO A 61 -0.84 -4.63 15.02
N ASN A 62 -1.58 -5.08 14.01
CA ASN A 62 -1.96 -6.48 13.85
C ASN A 62 -2.37 -6.79 12.40
N HIS A 63 -2.51 -8.08 12.10
CA HIS A 63 -2.89 -8.58 10.79
C HIS A 63 -4.30 -8.13 10.37
N ILE A 64 -5.25 -8.06 11.31
CA ILE A 64 -6.64 -7.71 11.03
C ILE A 64 -6.73 -6.26 10.53
N ASN A 65 -6.02 -5.33 11.18
CA ASN A 65 -5.97 -3.93 10.74
C ASN A 65 -5.32 -3.81 9.35
N ALA A 66 -4.26 -4.57 9.07
CA ALA A 66 -3.62 -4.56 7.76
C ALA A 66 -4.55 -5.09 6.65
N LEU A 67 -5.23 -6.21 6.88
CA LEU A 67 -6.22 -6.75 5.94
C LEU A 67 -7.39 -5.80 5.72
N SER A 68 -7.85 -5.15 6.77
CA SER A 68 -8.93 -4.15 6.67
C SER A 68 -8.51 -2.94 5.84
N CYS A 69 -7.28 -2.48 5.99
CA CYS A 69 -6.70 -1.44 5.14
C CYS A 69 -6.62 -1.88 3.67
N GLU A 70 -6.11 -3.08 3.41
CA GLU A 70 -6.07 -3.66 2.06
C GLU A 70 -7.45 -3.68 1.40
N TRP A 71 -8.46 -4.16 2.13
CA TRP A 71 -9.82 -4.18 1.62
C TRP A 71 -10.33 -2.78 1.29
N ARG A 72 -10.09 -1.81 2.18
CA ARG A 72 -10.51 -0.43 1.97
C ARG A 72 -9.82 0.21 0.76
N MET A 73 -8.55 -0.10 0.53
CA MET A 73 -7.83 0.34 -0.66
C MET A 73 -8.39 -0.27 -1.95
N LYS A 74 -8.91 -1.50 -1.89
CA LYS A 74 -9.63 -2.13 -3.01
C LYS A 74 -11.02 -1.56 -3.22
N CYS A 75 -11.68 -1.17 -2.15
CA CYS A 75 -13.06 -0.65 -2.13
C CYS A 75 -13.09 0.74 -1.48
N PRO A 76 -12.59 1.79 -2.17
CA PRO A 76 -12.41 3.12 -1.55
C PRO A 76 -13.70 3.74 -1.01
N SER A 77 -14.86 3.43 -1.62
CA SER A 77 -16.17 3.90 -1.17
C SER A 77 -16.66 3.22 0.13
N GLY A 78 -15.96 2.18 0.60
CA GLY A 78 -16.41 1.36 1.73
C GLY A 78 -17.46 0.31 1.38
N LYS A 79 -17.78 0.14 0.09
CA LYS A 79 -18.74 -0.85 -0.42
C LYS A 79 -18.05 -1.83 -1.36
N PRO A 80 -18.39 -3.14 -1.30
CA PRO A 80 -17.88 -4.11 -2.25
C PRO A 80 -18.43 -3.83 -3.65
N GLY A 81 -17.75 -4.33 -4.67
CA GLY A 81 -18.19 -4.24 -6.05
C GLY A 81 -17.14 -3.63 -6.97
N LYS A 82 -17.59 -3.24 -8.16
CA LYS A 82 -16.72 -2.66 -9.18
C LYS A 82 -16.20 -1.29 -8.74
N ARG A 83 -14.88 -1.10 -8.84
CA ARG A 83 -14.27 0.18 -8.55
C ARG A 83 -14.69 1.22 -9.58
N GLU A 84 -15.04 2.42 -9.09
CA GLU A 84 -15.31 3.57 -9.95
C GLU A 84 -14.09 3.96 -10.78
N GLY A 85 -14.32 4.49 -12.00
CA GLY A 85 -13.25 4.86 -12.92
C GLY A 85 -12.22 5.83 -12.34
N LYS A 86 -12.67 6.78 -11.49
CA LYS A 86 -11.78 7.75 -10.81
C LYS A 86 -10.74 7.11 -9.87
N TYR A 87 -10.96 5.84 -9.45
CA TYR A 87 -10.06 5.09 -8.56
C TYR A 87 -9.22 4.05 -9.30
N GLN A 88 -9.27 4.02 -10.63
CA GLN A 88 -8.52 3.08 -11.45
C GLN A 88 -7.15 3.65 -11.86
N GLY A 89 -6.21 2.76 -12.18
CA GLY A 89 -4.86 3.12 -12.55
C GLY A 89 -4.03 3.66 -11.38
N VAL A 90 -2.77 4.00 -11.64
CA VAL A 90 -1.85 4.51 -10.61
C VAL A 90 -2.38 5.80 -9.99
N ARG A 91 -2.78 6.76 -10.81
CA ARG A 91 -3.36 8.03 -10.35
C ARG A 91 -4.57 7.80 -9.46
N GLY A 92 -5.53 6.99 -9.92
CA GLY A 92 -6.76 6.73 -9.18
C GLY A 92 -6.51 5.97 -7.87
N ARG A 93 -5.58 5.03 -7.87
CA ARG A 93 -5.18 4.29 -6.66
C ARG A 93 -4.54 5.20 -5.62
N VAL A 94 -3.59 6.02 -6.02
CA VAL A 94 -2.90 6.93 -5.10
C VAL A 94 -3.84 8.03 -4.62
N SER A 95 -4.62 8.66 -5.51
CA SER A 95 -5.58 9.70 -5.11
C SER A 95 -6.69 9.18 -4.20
N SER A 96 -7.06 7.90 -4.27
CA SER A 96 -8.03 7.30 -3.35
C SER A 96 -7.58 7.34 -1.90
N LEU A 97 -6.27 7.38 -1.64
CA LEU A 97 -5.71 7.50 -0.31
C LEU A 97 -6.10 8.81 0.39
N ASN A 98 -6.41 9.86 -0.37
CA ASN A 98 -6.89 11.13 0.20
C ASN A 98 -8.16 10.96 1.04
N GLY A 99 -9.04 10.03 0.66
CA GLY A 99 -10.25 9.70 1.40
C GLY A 99 -10.09 8.54 2.39
N ILE A 100 -9.05 7.74 2.24
CA ILE A 100 -8.82 6.54 3.05
C ILE A 100 -7.96 6.84 4.28
N LEU A 101 -6.84 7.56 4.11
CA LEU A 101 -5.91 7.82 5.20
C LEU A 101 -6.53 8.56 6.40
N PRO A 102 -7.48 9.50 6.23
CA PRO A 102 -8.13 10.19 7.36
C PRO A 102 -9.15 9.36 8.14
N LEU A 103 -9.51 8.16 7.68
CA LEU A 103 -10.52 7.34 8.35
C LEU A 103 -10.10 6.94 9.76
N GLU A 104 -11.05 6.97 10.68
CA GLU A 104 -10.85 6.49 12.05
C GLU A 104 -10.58 4.98 12.07
N ARG A 105 -11.27 4.22 11.23
CA ARG A 105 -11.08 2.78 10.99
C ARG A 105 -11.17 2.46 9.51
N TRP A 106 -10.40 1.50 9.06
CA TRP A 106 -10.48 1.04 7.66
C TRP A 106 -11.81 0.36 7.36
N THR A 107 -12.23 -0.50 8.28
CA THR A 107 -13.51 -1.21 8.27
C THR A 107 -14.02 -1.41 9.69
N GLY A 108 -15.26 -1.86 9.85
CA GLY A 108 -15.83 -2.21 11.16
C GLY A 108 -15.16 -3.41 11.86
N LYS A 109 -14.26 -4.13 11.15
CA LYS A 109 -13.49 -5.25 11.72
C LYS A 109 -12.21 -4.82 12.42
N CYS A 110 -11.79 -3.57 12.28
CA CYS A 110 -10.60 -3.06 12.95
C CYS A 110 -10.76 -3.16 14.47
N ILE A 111 -9.73 -3.67 15.13
CA ILE A 111 -9.67 -3.83 16.58
C ILE A 111 -9.17 -2.53 17.24
N VAL A 112 -8.28 -1.83 16.56
CA VAL A 112 -7.63 -0.61 17.02
C VAL A 112 -7.99 0.54 16.08
N ASP A 113 -8.28 1.71 16.63
CA ASP A 113 -8.53 2.91 15.86
C ASP A 113 -7.23 3.41 15.21
N ASN A 114 -7.32 3.97 14.02
CA ASN A 114 -6.15 4.38 13.26
C ASN A 114 -5.33 5.47 13.94
N MET A 115 -5.94 6.28 14.79
CA MET A 115 -5.27 7.32 15.56
C MET A 115 -4.44 6.78 16.73
N ASP A 116 -4.64 5.52 17.14
CA ASP A 116 -4.01 4.92 18.32
C ASP A 116 -2.66 4.24 17.98
N PHE A 117 -2.22 4.31 16.73
CA PHE A 117 -0.91 3.79 16.33
C PHE A 117 -0.29 4.66 15.22
N ASN A 118 1.03 4.57 15.09
CA ASN A 118 1.78 5.33 14.09
C ASN A 118 2.01 4.49 12.84
N LEU A 119 1.69 5.06 11.69
CA LEU A 119 1.98 4.49 10.38
C LEU A 119 3.06 5.31 9.68
N LYS A 120 3.75 4.65 8.75
CA LYS A 120 4.65 5.30 7.80
C LYS A 120 4.23 4.98 6.38
N LEU A 121 4.05 6.01 5.58
CA LEU A 121 3.76 5.89 4.16
C LEU A 121 5.03 6.17 3.37
N HIS A 122 5.58 5.12 2.76
CA HIS A 122 6.58 5.25 1.71
C HIS A 122 5.88 5.48 0.38
N ILE A 123 6.27 6.50 -0.35
CA ILE A 123 5.67 6.86 -1.63
C ILE A 123 6.73 7.30 -2.62
N LEU A 124 6.65 6.83 -3.86
CA LEU A 124 7.57 7.21 -4.91
C LEU A 124 7.41 8.69 -5.29
N SER A 125 8.51 9.35 -5.55
CA SER A 125 8.57 10.77 -5.87
C SER A 125 7.76 11.18 -7.11
N ASP A 126 7.56 10.27 -8.06
CA ASP A 126 6.78 10.53 -9.28
C ASP A 126 5.27 10.29 -9.13
N VAL A 127 4.84 9.67 -8.03
CA VAL A 127 3.40 9.45 -7.76
C VAL A 127 2.85 10.29 -6.60
N VAL A 128 3.71 10.91 -5.79
CA VAL A 128 3.27 11.75 -4.67
C VAL A 128 2.42 12.94 -5.13
N GLN A 129 2.56 13.37 -6.38
CA GLN A 129 1.73 14.42 -6.98
C GLN A 129 0.23 14.10 -6.97
N TYR A 130 -0.16 12.82 -6.89
CA TYR A 130 -1.56 12.40 -6.83
C TYR A 130 -2.12 12.35 -5.42
N LEU A 131 -1.28 12.53 -4.41
CA LEU A 131 -1.66 12.57 -3.00
C LEU A 131 -1.74 14.02 -2.54
N ASP A 132 -2.87 14.38 -1.91
CA ASP A 132 -2.99 15.64 -1.19
C ASP A 132 -2.40 15.49 0.20
N LEU A 133 -1.22 16.04 0.43
CA LEU A 133 -0.51 15.92 1.70
C LEU A 133 -1.30 16.53 2.87
N THR A 134 -2.20 17.48 2.60
CA THR A 134 -3.07 18.07 3.64
C THR A 134 -4.13 17.10 4.15
N CYS A 135 -4.43 16.03 3.40
CA CYS A 135 -5.35 14.97 3.81
C CYS A 135 -4.68 13.91 4.70
N VAL A 136 -3.36 13.95 4.87
CA VAL A 136 -2.62 12.94 5.65
C VAL A 136 -2.65 13.31 7.13
N PRO A 137 -3.20 12.43 8.01
CA PRO A 137 -3.24 12.69 9.45
C PRO A 137 -1.85 12.68 10.08
N GLU A 138 -1.72 13.33 11.24
CA GLU A 138 -0.44 13.46 11.96
C GLU A 138 0.16 12.12 12.41
N HIS A 139 -0.66 11.10 12.65
CA HIS A 139 -0.18 9.77 13.02
C HIS A 139 0.44 8.98 11.85
N ILE A 140 0.43 9.54 10.64
CA ILE A 140 1.05 8.94 9.45
C ILE A 140 2.23 9.81 9.01
N THR A 141 3.43 9.28 9.15
CA THR A 141 4.65 9.90 8.64
C THR A 141 4.80 9.59 7.15
N ILE A 142 5.13 10.60 6.34
CA ILE A 142 5.36 10.44 4.90
C ILE A 142 6.85 10.44 4.62
N GLU A 143 7.29 9.46 3.85
CA GLU A 143 8.63 9.38 3.29
C GLU A 143 8.56 9.28 1.76
N ILE A 144 9.04 10.32 1.09
CA ILE A 144 9.11 10.38 -0.36
C ILE A 144 10.45 9.81 -0.80
N VAL A 145 10.44 8.77 -1.62
CA VAL A 145 11.63 8.05 -2.05
C VAL A 145 11.61 7.82 -3.56
N ASP A 146 12.77 7.55 -4.13
CA ASP A 146 12.89 7.22 -5.56
C ASP A 146 12.68 5.74 -5.84
N VAL A 147 12.89 4.89 -4.83
CA VAL A 147 12.64 3.44 -4.90
C VAL A 147 12.18 2.93 -3.54
N ILE A 148 11.22 2.01 -3.53
CA ILE A 148 10.79 1.29 -2.33
C ILE A 148 11.39 -0.12 -2.39
N ASP A 149 12.41 -0.36 -1.59
CA ASP A 149 13.21 -1.59 -1.56
C ASP A 149 13.45 -2.09 -0.13
N SER A 150 14.38 -3.03 0.02
CA SER A 150 14.73 -3.62 1.32
C SER A 150 15.21 -2.60 2.35
N SER A 151 15.83 -1.50 1.92
CA SER A 151 16.30 -0.46 2.85
C SER A 151 15.15 0.23 3.58
N CYS A 152 14.02 0.46 2.90
CA CYS A 152 12.79 0.98 3.53
C CYS A 152 12.27 0.02 4.61
N VAL A 153 12.28 -1.28 4.32
CA VAL A 153 11.80 -2.32 5.25
C VAL A 153 12.70 -2.43 6.49
N GLU A 154 14.01 -2.35 6.31
CA GLU A 154 14.98 -2.41 7.40
C GLU A 154 14.86 -1.20 8.34
N LEU A 155 14.76 0.01 7.79
CA LEU A 155 14.55 1.23 8.57
C LEU A 155 13.25 1.17 9.38
N ASP A 156 12.18 0.64 8.81
CA ASP A 156 10.91 0.47 9.52
C ASP A 156 11.06 -0.49 10.71
N LYS A 157 11.74 -1.61 10.52
CA LYS A 157 11.99 -2.57 11.60
C LYS A 157 12.79 -1.95 12.75
N GLU A 158 13.80 -1.16 12.44
CA GLU A 158 14.58 -0.44 13.45
C GLU A 158 13.71 0.55 14.21
N MET A 159 12.89 1.33 13.51
CA MET A 159 12.01 2.33 14.11
C MET A 159 10.99 1.71 15.09
N TYR A 160 10.38 0.59 14.71
CA TYR A 160 9.34 -0.06 15.52
C TYR A 160 9.88 -1.07 16.54
N SER A 161 11.16 -1.45 16.50
CA SER A 161 11.76 -2.34 17.51
C SER A 161 12.01 -1.69 18.86
N PHE A 162 11.94 -0.37 18.95
CA PHE A 162 12.10 0.37 20.21
C PHE A 162 10.79 0.51 21.00
N GLU A 163 9.68 0.03 20.48
CA GLU A 163 8.34 0.11 21.13
C GLU A 163 7.96 -1.20 21.86
N GLU A 164 8.80 -2.22 21.85
CA GLU A 164 8.68 -3.43 22.65
C GLU A 164 9.49 -3.29 23.96
#